data_c527dddef9a2806be3d2555a445e850f
#
_entry.id   c527dddef9a2806be3d2555a445e850f
#
_cell.length_a   1.000
_cell.length_b   1.000
_cell.length_c   1.000
_cell.angle_alpha   90.00
_cell.angle_beta   90.00
_cell.angle_gamma   90.00
#
_symmetry.space_group_name_H-M   'P 1'
#
loop_
_entity.id
_entity.type
_entity.pdbx_description
1 polymer ?
#
loop_
_entity_poly.entity_id
_entity_poly.type
_entity_poly.pdbx_seq_one_letter_code
_entity_poly.pdbx_strand_id
1 'polypeptide(L)'
;MHIILPLFAELTVNGQHYFLSHSVPEIDELGMDPACMRTMERLDYLWGEPDYDMTYFEETILVTGHTPTGLIDPDHANRIYRKNNHIALDCGAVFWGRLGCFCVETGEEFYSA
;
A
#
# COMPACT_ATOMS: atom_id res chain seq x y z
N MET A 1 -14.38 17.38 19.01
CA MET A 1 -14.72 16.22 18.16
C MET A 1 -13.50 15.35 18.01
N HIS A 2 -13.60 14.09 18.32
CA HIS A 2 -12.54 13.13 18.07
C HIS A 2 -12.80 12.42 16.75
N ILE A 3 -11.85 12.52 15.83
CA ILE A 3 -11.89 11.75 14.58
C ILE A 3 -11.07 10.49 14.78
N ILE A 4 -11.71 9.33 14.71
CA ILE A 4 -11.03 8.05 14.79
C ILE A 4 -10.82 7.57 13.35
N LEU A 5 -9.57 7.55 12.91
CA LEU A 5 -9.21 7.00 11.61
C LEU A 5 -8.81 5.54 11.79
N PRO A 6 -9.26 4.63 10.91
CA PRO A 6 -8.85 3.23 10.98
C PRO A 6 -7.36 3.10 10.66
N LEU A 7 -6.69 2.12 11.26
CA LEU A 7 -5.31 1.78 10.95
C LEU A 7 -5.18 1.13 9.58
N PHE A 8 -6.21 0.46 9.16
CA PHE A 8 -6.30 -0.22 7.88
C PHE A 8 -7.76 -0.24 7.41
N ALA A 9 -7.95 -0.54 6.14
CA ALA A 9 -9.25 -0.79 5.54
C ALA A 9 -9.17 -2.02 4.65
N GLU A 10 -10.28 -2.72 4.49
CA GLU A 10 -10.38 -3.87 3.61
C GLU A 10 -11.59 -3.71 2.69
N LEU A 11 -11.44 -4.14 1.45
CA LEU A 11 -12.56 -4.16 0.51
C LEU A 11 -12.39 -5.31 -0.49
N THR A 12 -13.50 -5.74 -1.06
CA THR A 12 -13.52 -6.75 -2.11
C THR A 12 -14.21 -6.16 -3.34
N VAL A 13 -13.53 -6.21 -4.47
CA VAL A 13 -14.03 -5.67 -5.74
C VAL A 13 -13.86 -6.74 -6.82
N ASN A 14 -14.93 -7.10 -7.49
CA ASN A 14 -14.94 -8.12 -8.53
C ASN A 14 -14.29 -9.44 -8.08
N GLY A 15 -14.53 -9.83 -6.82
CA GLY A 15 -13.98 -11.07 -6.25
C GLY A 15 -12.54 -10.95 -5.73
N GLN A 16 -11.86 -9.83 -5.95
CA GLN A 16 -10.49 -9.60 -5.46
C GLN A 16 -10.53 -8.85 -4.13
N HIS A 17 -9.87 -9.38 -3.12
CA HIS A 17 -9.73 -8.75 -1.80
C HIS A 17 -8.52 -7.82 -1.78
N TYR A 18 -8.70 -6.65 -1.16
CA TYR A 18 -7.66 -5.62 -0.99
C TYR A 18 -7.52 -5.29 0.50
N PHE A 19 -6.29 -5.14 0.94
CA PHE A 19 -5.95 -4.66 2.28
C PHE A 19 -5.19 -3.34 2.15
N LEU A 20 -5.75 -2.26 2.70
CA LEU A 20 -5.22 -0.91 2.57
C LEU A 20 -4.67 -0.44 3.91
N SER A 21 -3.44 0.03 3.92
CA SER A 21 -2.81 0.62 5.11
C SER A 21 -1.81 1.70 4.71
N HIS A 22 -1.46 2.56 5.67
CA HIS A 22 -0.45 3.60 5.44
C HIS A 22 0.91 2.96 5.10
N SER A 23 1.31 2.01 5.93
CA SER A 23 2.51 1.20 5.73
C SER A 23 2.26 -0.18 6.33
N VAL A 24 3.24 -1.03 6.37
CA VAL A 24 3.17 -2.34 7.02
C VAL A 24 4.34 -2.51 7.98
N PRO A 25 4.16 -3.28 9.07
CA PRO A 25 5.26 -3.60 9.97
C PRO A 25 6.34 -4.39 9.23
N GLU A 26 7.57 -4.32 9.73
CA GLU A 26 8.61 -5.21 9.28
C GLU A 26 8.26 -6.64 9.65
N ILE A 27 8.29 -7.52 8.66
CA ILE A 27 7.91 -8.92 8.83
C ILE A 27 8.97 -9.78 8.15
N ASP A 28 9.47 -10.75 8.89
CA ASP A 28 10.50 -11.67 8.39
C ASP A 28 9.90 -12.91 7.72
N GLU A 29 8.59 -13.08 7.76
CA GLU A 29 7.92 -14.29 7.26
C GLU A 29 7.14 -14.04 5.98
N LEU A 30 7.34 -14.91 5.00
CA LEU A 30 6.60 -14.90 3.74
C LEU A 30 5.20 -15.50 3.94
N GLY A 31 4.23 -15.03 3.15
CA GLY A 31 2.90 -15.62 3.12
C GLY A 31 2.04 -15.32 4.34
N MET A 32 2.14 -14.10 4.88
CA MET A 32 1.32 -13.70 6.00
C MET A 32 -0.16 -13.62 5.62
N ASP A 33 -1.03 -14.07 6.53
CA ASP A 33 -2.48 -13.93 6.41
C ASP A 33 -2.90 -12.50 6.81
N PRO A 34 -3.85 -11.85 6.12
CA PRO A 34 -4.42 -10.58 6.57
C PRO A 34 -4.89 -10.57 8.03
N ALA A 35 -5.33 -11.73 8.55
CA ALA A 35 -5.72 -11.87 9.96
C ALA A 35 -4.57 -11.54 10.92
N CYS A 36 -3.34 -11.88 10.57
CA CYS A 36 -2.16 -11.50 11.36
C CYS A 36 -1.91 -10.00 11.32
N MET A 37 -2.07 -9.39 10.15
CA MET A 37 -1.92 -7.94 10.00
C MET A 37 -2.91 -7.17 10.88
N ARG A 38 -4.14 -7.64 11.01
CA ARG A 38 -5.17 -6.95 11.82
C ARG A 38 -4.81 -6.85 13.31
N THR A 39 -3.88 -7.68 13.79
CA THR A 39 -3.45 -7.68 15.20
C THR A 39 -2.27 -6.76 15.47
N MET A 40 -1.68 -6.15 14.43
CA MET A 40 -0.53 -5.28 14.58
C MET A 40 -0.89 -3.94 15.23
N GLU A 41 0.07 -3.34 15.92
CA GLU A 41 -0.12 -2.09 16.62
C GLU A 41 -0.03 -0.90 15.70
N ARG A 42 -0.58 0.24 16.15
CA ARG A 42 -0.65 1.49 15.38
C ARG A 42 0.71 1.95 14.86
N LEU A 43 1.76 1.92 15.70
CA LEU A 43 3.09 2.40 15.30
C LEU A 43 3.70 1.54 14.19
N ASP A 44 3.39 0.24 14.18
CA ASP A 44 3.84 -0.66 13.13
C ASP A 44 3.28 -0.27 11.77
N TYR A 45 2.00 0.17 11.73
CA TYR A 45 1.37 0.64 10.50
C TYR A 45 1.88 1.99 10.03
N LEU A 46 2.28 2.87 10.95
CA LEU A 46 2.67 4.24 10.61
C LEU A 46 4.16 4.34 10.22
N TRP A 47 5.02 3.55 10.83
CA TRP A 47 6.48 3.69 10.71
C TRP A 47 7.18 2.46 10.15
N GLY A 48 6.43 1.41 9.79
CA GLY A 48 7.01 0.23 9.17
C GLY A 48 7.60 0.53 7.79
N GLU A 49 8.62 -0.22 7.42
CA GLU A 49 9.23 -0.16 6.09
C GLU A 49 8.86 -1.43 5.33
N PRO A 50 7.96 -1.36 4.34
CA PRO A 50 7.60 -2.53 3.55
C PRO A 50 8.78 -3.11 2.78
N ASP A 51 8.82 -4.42 2.67
CA ASP A 51 9.71 -5.11 1.73
C ASP A 51 8.96 -5.30 0.40
N TYR A 52 9.32 -4.53 -0.61
CA TYR A 52 8.63 -4.52 -1.90
C TYR A 52 8.99 -5.71 -2.78
N ASP A 53 10.00 -6.48 -2.42
CA ASP A 53 10.37 -7.72 -3.11
C ASP A 53 9.65 -8.94 -2.53
N MET A 54 8.92 -8.75 -1.44
CA MET A 54 8.16 -9.79 -0.76
C MET A 54 6.69 -9.78 -1.18
N THR A 55 6.07 -10.94 -1.28
CA THR A 55 4.62 -11.08 -1.43
C THR A 55 4.01 -11.26 -0.04
N TYR A 56 3.36 -10.21 0.48
CA TYR A 56 2.73 -10.27 1.81
C TYR A 56 1.54 -11.21 1.84
N PHE A 57 0.74 -11.17 0.79
CA PHE A 57 -0.45 -12.02 0.67
C PHE A 57 -0.49 -12.65 -0.71
N GLU A 58 -0.87 -13.93 -0.78
CA GLU A 58 -0.98 -14.64 -2.06
C GLU A 58 -2.27 -14.29 -2.81
N GLU A 59 -3.38 -14.12 -2.08
CA GLU A 59 -4.70 -13.92 -2.68
C GLU A 59 -5.29 -12.53 -2.42
N THR A 60 -4.64 -11.72 -1.61
CA THR A 60 -5.04 -10.36 -1.27
C THR A 60 -4.01 -9.38 -1.82
N ILE A 61 -4.47 -8.28 -2.41
CA ILE A 61 -3.58 -7.21 -2.84
C ILE A 61 -3.40 -6.22 -1.70
N LEU A 62 -2.15 -5.98 -1.31
CA LEU A 62 -1.78 -4.97 -0.32
C LEU A 62 -1.67 -3.61 -1.02
N VAL A 63 -2.26 -2.59 -0.43
CA VAL A 63 -2.19 -1.21 -0.94
C VAL A 63 -1.61 -0.32 0.15
N THR A 64 -0.49 0.35 -0.13
CA THR A 64 0.20 1.21 0.83
C THR A 64 0.54 2.58 0.24
N GLY A 65 0.80 3.52 1.13
CA GLY A 65 1.39 4.82 0.82
C GLY A 65 2.76 4.95 1.46
N HIS A 66 3.01 6.03 2.20
CA HIS A 66 4.15 6.33 3.07
C HIS A 66 5.49 6.52 2.34
N THR A 67 5.91 5.55 1.54
CA THR A 67 7.22 5.59 0.86
C THR A 67 7.03 6.02 -0.59
N PRO A 68 7.62 7.15 -1.02
CA PRO A 68 7.54 7.57 -2.43
C PRO A 68 8.07 6.48 -3.37
N THR A 69 7.35 6.25 -4.45
CA THR A 69 7.66 5.15 -5.38
C THR A 69 9.03 5.27 -6.02
N GLY A 70 9.55 6.50 -6.18
CA GLY A 70 10.91 6.72 -6.68
C GLY A 70 11.99 6.18 -5.75
N LEU A 71 11.70 6.01 -4.45
CA LEU A 71 12.61 5.39 -3.49
C LEU A 71 12.53 3.85 -3.52
N ILE A 72 11.44 3.30 -4.04
CA ILE A 72 11.28 1.86 -4.24
C ILE A 72 12.02 1.45 -5.52
N ASP A 73 11.74 2.15 -6.60
CA ASP A 73 12.31 1.91 -7.92
C ASP A 73 12.44 3.24 -8.67
N PRO A 74 13.65 3.72 -8.96
CA PRO A 74 13.83 4.99 -9.69
C PRO A 74 13.10 5.03 -11.04
N ASP A 75 12.89 3.92 -11.69
CA ASP A 75 12.14 3.84 -12.96
C ASP A 75 10.65 4.09 -12.78
N HIS A 76 10.14 4.02 -11.53
CA HIS A 76 8.76 4.30 -11.17
C HIS A 76 8.57 5.64 -10.45
N ALA A 77 9.57 6.51 -10.46
CA ALA A 77 9.44 7.83 -9.82
C ALA A 77 8.19 8.57 -10.34
N ASN A 78 7.36 9.05 -9.41
CA ASN A 78 6.10 9.76 -9.68
C ASN A 78 5.02 8.90 -10.36
N ARG A 79 5.15 7.57 -10.28
CA ARG A 79 4.15 6.63 -10.81
C ARG A 79 3.82 5.56 -9.77
N ILE A 80 2.60 5.04 -9.83
CA ILE A 80 2.16 3.94 -8.98
C ILE A 80 3.04 2.71 -9.26
N TYR A 81 3.51 2.08 -8.19
CA TYR A 81 4.31 0.86 -8.25
C TYR A 81 3.42 -0.36 -7.99
N ARG A 82 3.47 -1.35 -8.86
CA ARG A 82 2.63 -2.56 -8.78
C ARG A 82 3.48 -3.79 -9.03
N LYS A 83 3.71 -4.57 -7.99
CA LYS A 83 4.49 -5.82 -8.08
C LYS A 83 4.22 -6.68 -6.84
N ASN A 84 4.33 -7.99 -6.97
CA ASN A 84 4.22 -8.93 -5.85
C ASN A 84 2.91 -8.78 -5.04
N ASN A 85 1.77 -8.57 -5.71
CA ASN A 85 0.48 -8.30 -5.07
C ASN A 85 0.52 -7.11 -4.13
N HIS A 86 1.34 -6.13 -4.43
CA HIS A 86 1.51 -4.90 -3.66
C HIS A 86 1.40 -3.70 -4.59
N ILE A 87 0.50 -2.78 -4.25
CA ILE A 87 0.32 -1.51 -4.95
C ILE A 87 0.77 -0.40 -4.02
N ALA A 88 1.81 0.35 -4.41
CA ALA A 88 2.31 1.50 -3.67
C ALA A 88 1.86 2.78 -4.36
N LEU A 89 1.10 3.61 -3.65
CA LEU A 89 0.38 4.76 -4.20
C LEU A 89 1.07 6.11 -4.00
N ASP A 90 2.12 6.19 -3.19
CA ASP A 90 2.78 7.48 -2.93
C ASP A 90 3.66 7.87 -4.10
N CYS A 91 3.13 8.73 -4.97
CA CYS A 91 3.84 9.23 -6.14
C CYS A 91 4.69 10.48 -5.83
N GLY A 92 5.00 10.71 -4.55
CA GLY A 92 5.93 11.74 -4.13
C GLY A 92 5.35 13.16 -4.11
N ALA A 93 4.03 13.32 -3.95
CA ALA A 93 3.36 14.64 -3.98
C ALA A 93 4.01 15.65 -3.04
N VAL A 94 4.46 15.22 -1.84
CA VAL A 94 5.14 16.08 -0.86
C VAL A 94 6.56 16.44 -1.30
N PHE A 95 7.15 15.67 -2.20
CA PHE A 95 8.54 15.81 -2.66
C PHE A 95 8.63 16.19 -4.13
N TRP A 96 7.79 17.14 -4.59
CA TRP A 96 7.79 17.63 -5.97
C TRP A 96 7.31 16.59 -7.00
N GLY A 97 6.72 15.50 -6.53
CA GLY A 97 6.07 14.53 -7.38
C GLY A 97 4.63 14.94 -7.70
N ARG A 98 3.74 13.98 -7.78
CA ARG A 98 2.33 14.19 -8.09
C ARG A 98 1.45 13.27 -7.25
N LEU A 99 0.15 13.54 -7.23
CA LEU A 99 -0.83 12.65 -6.64
C LEU A 99 -1.16 11.52 -7.62
N GLY A 100 -1.21 10.29 -7.11
CA GLY A 100 -1.67 9.14 -7.86
C GLY A 100 -2.99 8.63 -7.29
N CYS A 101 -3.85 8.15 -8.16
CA CYS A 101 -5.12 7.54 -7.81
C CYS A 101 -5.30 6.25 -8.61
N PHE A 102 -5.70 5.18 -7.94
CA PHE A 102 -5.87 3.87 -8.55
C PHE A 102 -7.35 3.46 -8.48
N CYS A 103 -7.93 3.13 -9.62
CA CYS A 103 -9.30 2.60 -9.69
C CYS A 103 -9.26 1.09 -9.56
N VAL A 104 -9.72 0.55 -8.43
CA VAL A 104 -9.67 -0.89 -8.17
C VAL A 104 -10.61 -1.71 -9.07
N GLU A 105 -11.67 -1.09 -9.59
CA GLU A 105 -12.63 -1.77 -10.45
C GLU A 105 -12.09 -2.02 -11.85
N THR A 106 -11.28 -1.11 -12.37
CA THR A 106 -10.79 -1.15 -13.76
C THR A 106 -9.30 -1.35 -13.89
N GLY A 107 -8.53 -1.08 -12.82
CA GLY A 107 -7.06 -1.08 -12.86
C GLY A 107 -6.46 0.19 -13.45
N GLU A 108 -7.29 1.21 -13.74
CA GLU A 108 -6.81 2.47 -14.28
C GLU A 108 -6.06 3.31 -13.25
N GLU A 109 -5.04 4.00 -13.72
CA GLU A 109 -4.23 4.92 -12.91
C GLU A 109 -4.48 6.35 -13.39
N PHE A 110 -4.66 7.24 -12.42
CA PHE A 110 -4.90 8.67 -12.68
C PHE A 110 -3.87 9.47 -11.90
N TYR A 111 -3.38 10.55 -12.49
CA TYR A 111 -2.34 11.37 -11.90
C TYR A 111 -2.69 12.85 -11.99
N SER A 112 -2.29 13.61 -10.97
CA SER A 112 -2.35 15.08 -11.04
C SER A 112 -1.36 15.61 -12.06
N ALA A 113 -1.64 16.81 -12.52
CA ALA A 113 -0.75 17.48 -13.47
C ALA A 113 0.61 17.84 -12.83
#